data_26947518216aceaf2d566cbe1be5a245
#
_entry.id   26947518216aceaf2d566cbe1be5a245
#
_cell.length_a   1.000
_cell.length_b   1.000
_cell.length_c   1.000
_cell.angle_alpha   90.00
_cell.angle_beta   90.00
_cell.angle_gamma   90.00
#
_symmetry.space_group_name_H-M   'P 1'
#
loop_
_entity.id
_entity.type
_entity.pdbx_description
1 polymer ?
#
loop_
_entity_poly.entity_id
_entity_poly.type
_entity_poly.pdbx_seq_one_letter_code
_entity_poly.pdbx_strand_id
1 'polypeptide(L)'
;DNPQAITEQMKNALNAGDSLIIFPEGTRNTDDNTILLPFKSGIYHLAKSKPNTEFVPIWIDNISRVLPKGKILPIPLLCEVHIGQPLTLQENEDKDSFLTRSREALLALRPSENDRSELRQNESEVHQNKGGQA
;
A
#
# COMPACT_ATOMS: atom_id res chain seq x y z
N ASP A 1 -16.72 3.92 16.87
CA ASP A 1 -16.03 2.65 16.58
C ASP A 1 -14.98 2.42 17.65
N ASN A 2 -15.03 1.25 18.28
CA ASN A 2 -14.12 0.87 19.37
C ASN A 2 -12.83 0.28 18.78
N PRO A 3 -11.65 0.93 18.88
CA PRO A 3 -10.40 0.42 18.31
C PRO A 3 -10.01 -0.97 18.83
N GLN A 4 -10.39 -1.30 20.06
CA GLN A 4 -10.10 -2.60 20.65
C GLN A 4 -10.94 -3.72 19.99
N ALA A 5 -12.20 -3.45 19.67
CA ALA A 5 -13.05 -4.41 18.97
C ALA A 5 -12.53 -4.70 17.56
N ILE A 6 -12.02 -3.70 16.86
CA ILE A 6 -11.42 -3.87 15.53
C ILE A 6 -10.16 -4.74 15.61
N THR A 7 -9.30 -4.51 16.58
CA THR A 7 -8.08 -5.32 16.78
C THR A 7 -8.42 -6.77 17.10
N GLU A 8 -9.46 -7.03 17.92
CA GLU A 8 -9.91 -8.39 18.20
C GLU A 8 -10.49 -9.10 16.96
N GLN A 9 -11.25 -8.40 16.12
CA GLN A 9 -11.74 -8.95 14.86
C GLN A 9 -10.58 -9.34 13.93
N MET A 10 -9.57 -8.48 13.79
CA MET A 10 -8.38 -8.76 13.01
C MET A 10 -7.62 -9.99 13.53
N LYS A 11 -7.44 -10.09 14.85
CA LYS A 11 -6.83 -11.27 15.49
C LYS A 11 -7.59 -12.55 15.18
N ASN A 12 -8.91 -12.52 15.30
CA ASN A 12 -9.75 -13.68 15.04
C ASN A 12 -9.64 -14.15 13.59
N ALA A 13 -9.63 -13.24 12.63
CA ALA A 13 -9.42 -13.57 11.22
C ALA A 13 -8.04 -14.23 10.99
N LEU A 14 -6.97 -13.64 11.54
CA LEU A 14 -5.62 -14.21 11.45
C LEU A 14 -5.52 -15.58 12.15
N ASN A 15 -6.24 -15.80 13.26
CA ASN A 15 -6.28 -17.09 13.93
C ASN A 15 -7.04 -18.15 13.13
N ALA A 16 -8.01 -17.73 12.32
CA ALA A 16 -8.71 -18.59 11.37
C ALA A 16 -7.87 -18.94 10.11
N GLY A 17 -6.68 -18.34 9.97
CA GLY A 17 -5.80 -18.55 8.82
C GLY A 17 -6.03 -17.57 7.68
N ASP A 18 -6.87 -16.55 7.88
CA ASP A 18 -7.13 -15.52 6.88
C ASP A 18 -5.95 -14.55 6.73
N SER A 19 -5.84 -13.93 5.58
CA SER A 19 -4.96 -12.78 5.33
C SER A 19 -5.78 -11.49 5.35
N LEU A 20 -5.18 -10.41 5.85
CA LEU A 20 -5.83 -9.10 5.95
C LEU A 20 -5.16 -8.09 5.03
N ILE A 21 -5.94 -7.27 4.36
CA ILE A 21 -5.45 -6.07 3.68
C ILE A 21 -5.71 -4.88 4.60
N ILE A 22 -4.67 -4.14 4.93
CA ILE A 22 -4.73 -3.01 5.84
C ILE A 22 -4.20 -1.76 5.14
N PHE A 23 -4.94 -0.66 5.28
CA PHE A 23 -4.49 0.68 4.89
C PHE A 23 -4.03 1.41 6.15
N PRO A 24 -2.73 1.44 6.44
CA PRO A 24 -2.22 1.86 7.75
C PRO A 24 -2.37 3.36 8.03
N GLU A 25 -2.63 4.16 7.01
CA GLU A 25 -2.96 5.59 7.17
C GLU A 25 -4.32 5.80 7.87
N GLY A 26 -5.20 4.81 7.81
CA GLY A 26 -6.53 4.84 8.44
C GLY A 26 -7.51 5.83 7.81
N THR A 27 -7.10 6.52 6.77
CA THR A 27 -7.92 7.46 6.00
C THR A 27 -7.38 7.59 4.58
N ARG A 28 -8.21 8.11 3.68
CA ARG A 28 -7.76 8.43 2.32
C ARG A 28 -6.87 9.67 2.35
N ASN A 29 -5.68 9.59 1.76
CA ASN A 29 -4.85 10.76 1.54
C ASN A 29 -5.49 11.66 0.46
N THR A 30 -5.79 12.90 0.84
CA THR A 30 -6.36 13.91 -0.07
C THR A 30 -5.39 15.05 -0.35
N ASP A 31 -4.20 15.03 0.27
CA ASP A 31 -3.15 16.01 0.08
C ASP A 31 -2.20 15.55 -1.04
N ASP A 32 -2.18 16.27 -2.14
CA ASP A 32 -1.36 15.93 -3.31
C ASP A 32 0.14 16.19 -3.05
N ASN A 33 0.49 16.92 -1.99
CA ASN A 33 1.89 17.17 -1.60
C ASN A 33 2.44 16.10 -0.65
N THR A 34 1.58 15.31 -0.03
CA THR A 34 1.97 14.25 0.89
C THR A 34 1.85 12.89 0.21
N ILE A 35 2.98 12.20 0.02
CA ILE A 35 3.02 10.90 -0.68
C ILE A 35 2.31 9.83 0.14
N LEU A 36 2.55 9.80 1.45
CA LEU A 36 2.02 8.81 2.38
C LEU A 36 1.85 9.44 3.75
N LEU A 37 0.65 9.39 4.29
CA LEU A 37 0.34 9.90 5.61
C LEU A 37 1.04 9.09 6.72
N PRO A 38 1.20 9.64 7.94
CA PRO A 38 1.66 8.87 9.07
C PRO A 38 0.77 7.65 9.35
N PHE A 39 1.38 6.54 9.72
CA PHE A 39 0.65 5.33 10.05
C PHE A 39 -0.04 5.42 11.41
N LYS A 40 -1.24 4.88 11.48
CA LYS A 40 -1.99 4.72 12.73
C LYS A 40 -1.44 3.54 13.53
N SER A 41 -1.59 3.60 14.84
CA SER A 41 -1.05 2.59 15.76
C SER A 41 -1.70 1.21 15.67
N GLY A 42 -2.76 1.05 14.86
CA GLY A 42 -3.50 -0.21 14.75
C GLY A 42 -2.62 -1.40 14.35
N ILE A 43 -1.69 -1.22 13.40
CA ILE A 43 -0.77 -2.29 12.98
C ILE A 43 0.22 -2.69 14.09
N TYR A 44 0.67 -1.75 14.92
CA TYR A 44 1.51 -2.04 16.07
C TYR A 44 0.76 -2.84 17.13
N HIS A 45 -0.46 -2.44 17.47
CA HIS A 45 -1.28 -3.16 18.44
C HIS A 45 -1.62 -4.58 17.96
N LEU A 46 -1.87 -4.75 16.66
CA LEU A 46 -2.06 -6.07 16.07
C LEU A 46 -0.78 -6.92 16.17
N ALA A 47 0.38 -6.38 15.78
CA ALA A 47 1.67 -7.04 15.87
C ALA A 47 2.01 -7.45 17.31
N LYS A 48 1.74 -6.58 18.28
CA LYS A 48 1.97 -6.84 19.70
C LYS A 48 1.03 -7.91 20.26
N SER A 49 -0.24 -7.91 19.83
CA SER A 49 -1.24 -8.88 20.30
C SER A 49 -1.10 -10.25 19.67
N LYS A 50 -0.51 -10.34 18.47
CA LYS A 50 -0.23 -11.58 17.76
C LYS A 50 1.22 -11.56 17.27
N PRO A 51 2.18 -12.00 18.10
CA PRO A 51 3.58 -12.10 17.71
C PRO A 51 3.76 -12.97 16.48
N ASN A 52 4.79 -12.69 15.68
CA ASN A 52 5.11 -13.36 14.42
C ASN A 52 4.12 -13.09 13.27
N THR A 53 3.19 -12.15 13.44
CA THR A 53 2.40 -11.67 12.29
C THR A 53 3.32 -10.99 11.30
N GLU A 54 3.30 -11.45 10.07
CA GLU A 54 4.05 -10.84 8.97
C GLU A 54 3.25 -9.72 8.31
N PHE A 55 3.87 -8.56 8.15
CA PHE A 55 3.32 -7.42 7.43
C PHE A 55 4.08 -7.27 6.12
N VAL A 56 3.39 -7.52 5.02
CA VAL A 56 3.98 -7.41 3.69
C VAL A 56 3.64 -6.04 3.11
N PRO A 57 4.61 -5.14 2.92
CA PRO A 57 4.34 -3.86 2.29
C PRO A 57 4.03 -4.05 0.82
N ILE A 58 2.95 -3.42 0.35
CA ILE A 58 2.50 -3.47 -1.05
C ILE A 58 2.26 -2.04 -1.52
N TRP A 59 3.00 -1.61 -2.53
CA TRP A 59 2.79 -0.34 -3.20
C TRP A 59 2.04 -0.55 -4.50
N ILE A 60 0.95 0.20 -4.70
CA ILE A 60 0.19 0.19 -5.95
C ILE A 60 0.41 1.53 -6.63
N ASP A 61 1.11 1.52 -7.76
CA ASP A 61 1.34 2.74 -8.53
C ASP A 61 0.20 3.00 -9.53
N ASN A 62 0.00 4.27 -9.89
CA ASN A 62 -1.01 4.74 -10.84
C ASN A 62 -2.48 4.51 -10.43
N ILE A 63 -2.78 4.05 -9.22
CA ILE A 63 -4.16 3.78 -8.78
C ILE A 63 -5.06 5.02 -8.86
N SER A 64 -4.54 6.20 -8.55
CA SER A 64 -5.28 7.47 -8.63
C SER A 64 -5.63 7.88 -10.06
N ARG A 65 -4.85 7.42 -11.05
CA ARG A 65 -5.10 7.64 -12.48
C ARG A 65 -6.11 6.65 -13.04
N VAL A 66 -6.09 5.41 -12.52
CA VAL A 66 -7.06 4.36 -12.88
C VAL A 66 -8.43 4.65 -12.30
N LEU A 67 -8.48 5.16 -11.07
CA LEU A 67 -9.70 5.52 -10.34
C LEU A 67 -9.67 6.99 -9.90
N PRO A 68 -9.81 7.96 -10.84
CA PRO A 68 -9.83 9.38 -10.49
C PRO A 68 -10.96 9.71 -9.51
N LYS A 69 -10.73 10.66 -8.63
CA LYS A 69 -11.75 11.16 -7.69
C LYS A 69 -13.03 11.57 -8.43
N GLY A 70 -14.18 11.06 -8.01
CA GLY A 70 -15.47 11.40 -8.59
C GLY A 70 -15.80 10.72 -9.92
N LYS A 71 -14.99 9.79 -10.40
CA LYS A 71 -15.29 8.94 -11.56
C LYS A 71 -15.71 7.54 -11.10
N ILE A 72 -16.74 7.01 -11.76
CA ILE A 72 -17.25 5.66 -11.47
C ILE A 72 -16.61 4.62 -12.38
N LEU A 73 -16.21 5.02 -13.59
CA LEU A 73 -15.58 4.14 -14.57
C LEU A 73 -14.06 4.18 -14.40
N PRO A 74 -13.40 3.03 -14.22
CA PRO A 74 -11.95 2.95 -14.23
C PRO A 74 -11.42 3.28 -15.63
N ILE A 75 -10.36 4.09 -15.67
CA ILE A 75 -9.62 4.33 -16.91
C ILE A 75 -8.68 3.11 -17.10
N PRO A 76 -8.66 2.45 -18.26
CA PRO A 76 -7.80 1.29 -18.50
C PRO A 76 -6.34 1.73 -18.68
N LEU A 77 -5.69 2.06 -17.57
CA LEU A 77 -4.26 2.36 -17.49
C LEU A 77 -3.56 1.20 -16.79
N LEU A 78 -2.29 0.99 -17.14
CA LEU A 78 -1.46 0.02 -16.45
C LEU A 78 -1.27 0.44 -14.99
N CYS A 79 -1.60 -0.46 -14.09
CA CYS A 79 -1.38 -0.35 -12.67
C CYS A 79 -0.27 -1.31 -12.27
N GLU A 80 0.74 -0.83 -11.57
CA GLU A 80 1.83 -1.67 -11.09
C GLU A 80 1.69 -1.96 -9.61
N VAL A 81 2.05 -3.18 -9.23
CA VAL A 81 2.05 -3.64 -7.84
C VAL A 81 3.47 -4.04 -7.46
N HIS A 82 4.03 -3.36 -6.48
CA HIS A 82 5.35 -3.66 -5.93
C HIS A 82 5.19 -4.28 -4.54
N ILE A 83 5.74 -5.49 -4.36
CA ILE A 83 5.64 -6.24 -3.11
C ILE A 83 7.01 -6.29 -2.47
N GLY A 84 7.10 -5.85 -1.22
CA GLY A 84 8.34 -5.83 -0.45
C GLY A 84 8.52 -7.06 0.44
N GLN A 85 9.61 -7.05 1.19
CA GLN A 85 9.91 -8.11 2.15
C GLN A 85 8.97 -8.05 3.36
N PRO A 86 8.55 -9.20 3.90
CA PRO A 86 7.76 -9.24 5.11
C PRO A 86 8.48 -8.59 6.30
N LEU A 87 7.71 -7.88 7.12
CA LEU A 87 8.15 -7.25 8.35
C LEU A 87 7.43 -7.90 9.52
N THR A 88 8.14 -8.16 10.60
CA THR A 88 7.59 -8.56 11.89
C THR A 88 7.97 -7.53 12.95
N LEU A 89 7.20 -7.43 14.03
CA LEU A 89 7.58 -6.65 15.19
C LEU A 89 8.82 -7.29 15.84
N GLN A 90 9.86 -6.50 16.03
CA GLN A 90 11.10 -6.97 16.64
C GLN A 90 10.97 -6.99 18.18
N GLU A 91 11.81 -7.81 18.81
CA GLU A 91 11.88 -7.86 20.26
C GLU A 91 12.28 -6.49 20.83
N ASN A 92 11.49 -5.99 21.80
CA ASN A 92 11.67 -4.70 22.44
C ASN A 92 11.53 -3.46 21.49
N GLU A 93 11.01 -3.65 20.27
CA GLU A 93 10.75 -2.54 19.37
C GLU A 93 9.55 -1.71 19.88
N ASP A 94 9.76 -0.42 20.06
CA ASP A 94 8.70 0.49 20.45
C ASP A 94 7.75 0.82 19.27
N LYS A 95 6.61 1.41 19.61
CA LYS A 95 5.57 1.74 18.64
C LYS A 95 6.08 2.65 17.52
N ASP A 96 6.79 3.70 17.87
CA ASP A 96 7.18 4.73 16.90
C ASP A 96 8.26 4.22 15.95
N SER A 97 9.18 3.41 16.45
CA SER A 97 10.19 2.70 15.64
C SER A 97 9.55 1.73 14.65
N PHE A 98 8.60 0.91 15.11
CA PHE A 98 7.90 -0.03 14.24
C PHE A 98 7.08 0.68 13.15
N LEU A 99 6.32 1.72 13.50
CA LEU A 99 5.52 2.48 12.54
C LEU A 99 6.40 3.20 11.52
N THR A 100 7.50 3.80 11.96
CA THR A 100 8.47 4.46 11.07
C THR A 100 9.10 3.47 10.10
N ARG A 101 9.63 2.35 10.61
CA ARG A 101 10.24 1.29 9.79
C ARG A 101 9.25 0.69 8.78
N SER A 102 8.01 0.45 9.19
CA SER A 102 6.96 -0.05 8.30
C SER A 102 6.61 0.95 7.20
N ARG A 103 6.55 2.24 7.54
CA ARG A 103 6.29 3.31 6.58
C ARG A 103 7.44 3.48 5.58
N GLU A 104 8.67 3.44 6.05
CA GLU A 104 9.87 3.51 5.21
C GLU A 104 9.96 2.34 4.25
N ALA A 105 9.66 1.12 4.71
CA ALA A 105 9.62 -0.07 3.87
C ALA A 105 8.59 0.06 2.74
N LEU A 106 7.43 0.65 3.01
CA LEU A 106 6.42 0.91 1.98
C LEU A 106 6.87 2.00 1.01
N LEU A 107 7.46 3.11 1.50
CA LEU A 107 7.98 4.19 0.66
C LEU A 107 9.13 3.73 -0.26
N ALA A 108 9.97 2.80 0.21
CA ALA A 108 11.07 2.25 -0.57
C ALA A 108 10.61 1.46 -1.82
N LEU A 109 9.35 1.01 -1.85
CA LEU A 109 8.77 0.33 -3.00
C LEU A 109 8.26 1.29 -4.08
N ARG A 110 8.24 2.59 -3.80
CA ARG A 110 7.77 3.59 -4.75
C ARG A 110 8.71 3.64 -5.95
N PRO A 111 8.20 3.51 -7.19
CA PRO A 111 9.00 3.67 -8.39
C PRO A 111 9.65 5.05 -8.46
N SER A 112 10.87 5.11 -8.96
CA SER A 112 11.57 6.37 -9.20
C SER A 112 10.90 7.17 -10.32
N GLU A 113 11.18 8.46 -10.42
CA GLU A 113 10.71 9.30 -11.54
C GLU A 113 11.21 8.76 -12.90
N ASN A 114 12.42 8.17 -12.93
CA ASN A 114 12.98 7.59 -14.14
C ASN A 114 12.22 6.34 -14.58
N ASP A 115 11.90 5.42 -13.64
CA ASP A 115 11.10 4.23 -13.93
C ASP A 115 9.73 4.60 -14.49
N ARG A 116 9.12 5.65 -13.93
CA ARG A 116 7.84 6.17 -14.40
C ARG A 116 7.91 6.80 -15.80
N SER A 117 9.02 7.41 -16.16
CA SER A 117 9.20 8.01 -17.48
C SER A 117 9.39 6.96 -18.57
N GLU A 118 10.11 5.87 -18.29
CA GLU A 118 10.28 4.75 -19.22
C GLU A 118 8.95 4.04 -19.50
N LEU A 119 8.14 3.83 -18.46
CA LEU A 119 6.82 3.22 -18.63
C LEU A 119 5.89 4.08 -19.51
N ARG A 120 5.92 5.40 -19.36
CA ARG A 120 5.14 6.33 -20.20
C ARG A 120 5.57 6.30 -21.68
N GLN A 121 6.86 6.14 -21.94
CA GLN A 121 7.38 6.02 -23.31
C GLN A 121 6.92 4.72 -23.95
N ASN A 122 7.02 3.60 -23.26
CA ASN A 122 6.56 2.31 -23.73
C ASN A 122 5.05 2.29 -24.02
N GLU A 123 4.22 2.94 -23.15
CA GLU A 123 2.78 3.08 -23.40
C GLU A 123 2.48 3.88 -24.68
N SER A 124 3.24 4.94 -24.96
CA SER A 124 3.04 5.76 -26.15
C SER A 124 3.43 5.01 -27.44
N GLU A 125 4.47 4.19 -27.40
CA GLU A 125 4.90 3.37 -28.54
C GLU A 125 3.90 2.25 -28.87
N VAL A 126 3.33 1.61 -27.85
CA VAL A 126 2.29 0.56 -28.03
C VAL A 126 1.03 1.15 -28.68
N HIS A 127 0.67 2.39 -28.35
CA HIS A 127 -0.50 3.05 -28.94
C HIS A 127 -0.27 3.49 -30.40
N GLN A 128 0.95 3.91 -30.76
CA GLN A 128 1.29 4.26 -32.13
C GLN A 128 1.34 3.05 -33.07
N ASN A 129 1.74 1.88 -32.57
CA ASN A 129 1.84 0.66 -33.37
C ASN A 129 0.47 0.01 -33.65
N LYS A 130 -0.57 0.33 -32.88
CA LYS A 130 -1.95 -0.13 -33.12
C LYS A 130 -2.74 0.74 -34.10
N GLY A 131 -2.27 1.95 -34.39
CA GLY A 131 -2.90 2.89 -35.34
C GLY A 131 -2.46 2.71 -36.79
N GLY A 132 -1.52 1.81 -37.08
CA GLY A 132 -0.93 1.62 -38.42
C GLY A 132 -1.45 0.43 -39.21
N GLN A 133 -2.48 -0.27 -38.79
CA GLN A 133 -3.15 -1.33 -39.52
C GLN A 133 -4.65 -1.03 -39.68
N ALA A 134 -4.93 -0.15 -40.57
CA ALA A 134 -6.26 0.00 -41.15
C ALA A 134 -6.15 0.00 -42.67
#